data_dc9bf04cd19740c90b20705a449340b8
#
_entry.id   dc9bf04cd19740c90b20705a449340b8
#
_cell.length_a   1.000
_cell.length_b   1.000
_cell.length_c   1.000
_cell.angle_alpha   90.00
_cell.angle_beta   90.00
_cell.angle_gamma   90.00
#
_symmetry.space_group_name_H-M   'P 1'
#
loop_
_entity.id
_entity.type
_entity.pdbx_description
1 polymer ?
#
loop_
_entity_poly.entity_id
_entity_poly.type
_entity_poly.pdbx_seq_one_letter_code
_entity_poly.pdbx_strand_id
1 'polypeptide(L)'
;MKTKKLNYIIICIIIIVIIELISCSKLFSSNQTSEVKNNMQNDITFNLQTKTVRLNSGYDMPIVGIGTYSLTGDTCVNSVATALQNGYRMIDTAYMYHNEKSVGEGIKKSGVPREEIFVITKLYPNQFNDAEKSINEALEKLDIDYIDLMLLHHPGANDVKAYKEMEKAVREGKIRSIGLSNWYIKELESFLPQITIMPALVQNEIHPYYQDNEVIPYIQGKGIVVQAWYPLGGRGHQKELLNDKVLKEIAQNHNKSVAQIILRWDIQKEVVVIPGSSNPAHIKENIDIFNFELTAEEMQKIASLERNEKHDWY
;
A
#
# COMPACT_ATOMS: atom_id res chain seq x y z
N MET A 1 12.28 -76.88 -20.10
CA MET A 1 11.64 -76.29 -18.91
C MET A 1 12.47 -75.14 -18.26
N LYS A 2 13.80 -75.12 -18.33
CA LYS A 2 14.64 -74.09 -17.68
C LYS A 2 14.55 -72.70 -18.33
N THR A 3 14.41 -72.55 -19.63
CA THR A 3 14.34 -71.29 -20.37
C THR A 3 13.04 -70.55 -20.13
N LYS A 4 11.90 -71.16 -19.94
CA LYS A 4 10.63 -70.45 -19.63
C LYS A 4 10.61 -69.83 -18.24
N LYS A 5 11.26 -70.45 -17.24
CA LYS A 5 11.39 -69.87 -15.88
C LYS A 5 12.28 -68.63 -15.85
N LEU A 6 13.36 -68.64 -16.63
CA LEU A 6 14.29 -67.49 -16.70
C LEU A 6 13.62 -66.25 -17.32
N ASN A 7 12.84 -66.46 -18.38
CA ASN A 7 12.11 -65.34 -18.99
C ASN A 7 11.03 -64.73 -18.08
N TYR A 8 10.34 -65.53 -17.25
CA TYR A 8 9.40 -65.02 -16.26
C TYR A 8 10.06 -64.19 -15.17
N ILE A 9 11.24 -64.59 -14.69
CA ILE A 9 12.01 -63.83 -13.68
C ILE A 9 12.48 -62.49 -14.24
N ILE A 10 12.96 -62.44 -15.48
CA ILE A 10 13.39 -61.20 -16.14
C ILE A 10 12.21 -60.22 -16.32
N ILE A 11 11.03 -60.73 -16.74
CA ILE A 11 9.84 -59.92 -16.90
C ILE A 11 9.35 -59.35 -15.54
N CYS A 12 9.40 -60.12 -14.46
CA CYS A 12 9.05 -59.64 -13.13
C CYS A 12 10.01 -58.54 -12.62
N ILE A 13 11.31 -58.68 -12.86
CA ILE A 13 12.30 -57.68 -12.50
C ILE A 13 12.08 -56.36 -13.27
N ILE A 14 11.80 -56.44 -14.57
CA ILE A 14 11.52 -55.26 -15.41
C ILE A 14 10.24 -54.54 -14.91
N ILE A 15 9.20 -55.28 -14.55
CA ILE A 15 7.96 -54.67 -14.02
C ILE A 15 8.20 -53.99 -12.69
N ILE A 16 9.01 -54.55 -11.78
CA ILE A 16 9.35 -53.96 -10.49
C ILE A 16 10.12 -52.66 -10.70
N VAL A 17 11.13 -52.64 -11.59
CA VAL A 17 11.92 -51.43 -11.90
C VAL A 17 11.05 -50.34 -12.53
N ILE A 18 10.10 -50.69 -13.39
CA ILE A 18 9.16 -49.71 -13.97
C ILE A 18 8.21 -49.13 -12.90
N ILE A 19 7.74 -49.94 -11.97
CA ILE A 19 6.90 -49.46 -10.86
C ILE A 19 7.67 -48.53 -9.93
N GLU A 20 8.93 -48.82 -9.62
CA GLU A 20 9.78 -47.92 -8.82
C GLU A 20 10.10 -46.60 -9.55
N LEU A 21 10.36 -46.65 -10.85
CA LEU A 21 10.58 -45.42 -11.66
C LEU A 21 9.32 -44.57 -11.75
N ILE A 22 8.13 -45.15 -11.87
CA ILE A 22 6.85 -44.41 -11.87
C ILE A 22 6.54 -43.84 -10.48
N SER A 23 6.88 -44.55 -9.42
CA SER A 23 6.72 -44.12 -8.04
C SER A 23 7.67 -42.93 -7.73
N CYS A 24 8.93 -43.03 -8.16
CA CYS A 24 9.92 -41.96 -8.02
C CYS A 24 9.54 -40.68 -8.82
N SER A 25 9.03 -40.85 -10.05
CA SER A 25 8.60 -39.71 -10.88
C SER A 25 7.35 -39.01 -10.30
N LYS A 26 6.40 -39.77 -9.69
CA LYS A 26 5.25 -39.19 -8.99
C LYS A 26 5.65 -38.44 -7.69
N LEU A 27 6.60 -38.99 -6.93
CA LEU A 27 7.15 -38.30 -5.75
C LEU A 27 7.94 -37.04 -6.12
N PHE A 28 8.71 -37.05 -7.20
CA PHE A 28 9.44 -35.90 -7.68
C PHE A 28 8.50 -34.81 -8.24
N SER A 29 7.44 -35.19 -8.95
CA SER A 29 6.42 -34.27 -9.46
C SER A 29 5.55 -33.68 -8.34
N SER A 30 5.23 -34.45 -7.28
CA SER A 30 4.46 -33.95 -6.14
C SER A 30 5.28 -33.01 -5.24
N ASN A 31 6.59 -33.22 -5.10
CA ASN A 31 7.47 -32.32 -4.36
C ASN A 31 7.74 -31.01 -5.13
N GLN A 32 7.92 -31.05 -6.45
CA GLN A 32 8.05 -29.82 -7.22
C GLN A 32 6.75 -28.99 -7.25
N THR A 33 5.58 -29.61 -7.30
CA THR A 33 4.30 -28.89 -7.24
C THR A 33 3.96 -28.36 -5.84
N SER A 34 4.46 -28.98 -4.77
CA SER A 34 4.31 -28.47 -3.40
C SER A 34 5.33 -27.36 -3.08
N GLU A 35 6.57 -27.44 -3.57
CA GLU A 35 7.56 -26.37 -3.42
C GLU A 35 7.21 -25.14 -4.28
N VAL A 36 6.69 -25.31 -5.49
CA VAL A 36 6.23 -24.19 -6.33
C VAL A 36 4.94 -23.56 -5.79
N LYS A 37 4.08 -24.30 -5.09
CA LYS A 37 2.89 -23.72 -4.42
C LYS A 37 3.20 -23.03 -3.09
N ASN A 38 4.28 -23.41 -2.40
CA ASN A 38 4.69 -22.76 -1.13
C ASN A 38 5.60 -21.55 -1.30
N ASN A 39 6.07 -21.22 -2.52
CA ASN A 39 6.95 -20.08 -2.79
C ASN A 39 6.30 -18.94 -3.59
N MET A 40 4.98 -18.85 -3.64
CA MET A 40 4.29 -17.60 -3.94
C MET A 40 3.76 -16.96 -2.65
N GLN A 41 4.60 -16.78 -1.66
CA GLN A 41 4.43 -15.69 -0.75
C GLN A 41 4.77 -14.45 -1.60
N ASN A 42 3.75 -13.67 -1.96
CA ASN A 42 3.92 -12.36 -2.58
C ASN A 42 4.50 -11.44 -1.51
N ASP A 43 5.79 -11.58 -1.23
CA ASP A 43 6.48 -10.69 -0.32
C ASP A 43 6.41 -9.28 -0.92
N ILE A 44 5.74 -8.39 -0.22
CA ILE A 44 5.73 -6.98 -0.56
C ILE A 44 7.16 -6.48 -0.37
N THR A 45 7.76 -6.00 -1.43
CA THR A 45 9.13 -5.50 -1.39
C THR A 45 9.21 -4.13 -2.05
N PHE A 46 9.73 -3.16 -1.31
CA PHE A 46 9.97 -1.81 -1.82
C PHE A 46 11.24 -1.77 -2.67
N ASN A 47 11.11 -1.27 -3.89
CA ASN A 47 12.26 -0.95 -4.71
C ASN A 47 12.73 0.47 -4.39
N LEU A 48 13.79 0.60 -3.58
CA LEU A 48 14.33 1.90 -3.18
C LEU A 48 15.06 2.64 -4.31
N GLN A 49 15.46 1.96 -5.40
CA GLN A 49 16.07 2.61 -6.55
C GLN A 49 15.03 3.32 -7.42
N THR A 50 13.91 2.65 -7.71
CA THR A 50 12.77 3.23 -8.42
C THR A 50 11.83 4.00 -7.50
N LYS A 51 11.97 3.83 -6.18
CA LYS A 51 11.08 4.40 -5.14
C LYS A 51 9.63 3.96 -5.31
N THR A 52 9.42 2.70 -5.67
CA THR A 52 8.11 2.11 -5.94
C THR A 52 7.92 0.79 -5.23
N VAL A 53 6.65 0.39 -5.10
CA VAL A 53 6.20 -0.94 -4.70
C VAL A 53 5.28 -1.51 -5.77
N ARG A 54 5.41 -2.81 -6.07
CA ARG A 54 4.51 -3.50 -6.98
C ARG A 54 3.24 -3.90 -6.27
N LEU A 55 2.10 -3.37 -6.73
CA LEU A 55 0.78 -3.76 -6.24
C LEU A 55 0.36 -5.14 -6.79
N ASN A 56 -0.48 -5.87 -6.05
CA ASN A 56 -1.08 -7.13 -6.51
C ASN A 56 -1.97 -6.97 -7.76
N SER A 57 -2.42 -5.75 -8.05
CA SER A 57 -3.11 -5.36 -9.30
C SER A 57 -2.20 -5.29 -10.51
N GLY A 58 -0.88 -5.37 -10.33
CA GLY A 58 0.11 -5.33 -11.41
C GLY A 58 0.63 -3.93 -11.76
N TYR A 59 0.26 -2.88 -11.03
CA TYR A 59 0.79 -1.52 -11.22
C TYR A 59 1.90 -1.20 -10.21
N ASP A 60 2.88 -0.38 -10.62
CA ASP A 60 3.90 0.15 -9.72
C ASP A 60 3.39 1.44 -9.08
N MET A 61 3.43 1.51 -7.75
CA MET A 61 3.00 2.65 -6.96
C MET A 61 4.21 3.31 -6.30
N PRO A 62 4.35 4.66 -6.33
CA PRO A 62 5.37 5.35 -5.54
C PRO A 62 5.20 5.10 -4.04
N ILE A 63 6.32 4.97 -3.30
CA ILE A 63 6.30 4.71 -1.84
C ILE A 63 6.25 5.99 -1.00
N VAL A 64 6.33 7.17 -1.62
CA VAL A 64 6.14 8.47 -0.98
C VAL A 64 5.18 9.30 -1.83
N GLY A 65 4.14 9.83 -1.22
CA GLY A 65 3.18 10.73 -1.86
C GLY A 65 2.91 11.98 -1.05
N ILE A 66 2.15 12.91 -1.61
CA ILE A 66 1.63 14.06 -0.86
C ILE A 66 0.18 13.78 -0.44
N GLY A 67 -0.10 13.86 0.87
CA GLY A 67 -1.45 13.87 1.42
C GLY A 67 -2.06 15.27 1.32
N THR A 68 -3.33 15.35 0.90
CA THR A 68 -4.01 16.64 0.68
C THR A 68 -5.07 16.96 1.74
N TYR A 69 -5.23 16.12 2.75
CA TYR A 69 -6.17 16.41 3.84
C TYR A 69 -5.91 17.79 4.44
N SER A 70 -6.94 18.62 4.58
CA SER A 70 -6.88 20.01 5.05
C SER A 70 -6.29 21.04 4.09
N LEU A 71 -5.84 20.65 2.92
CA LEU A 71 -5.43 21.58 1.88
C LEU A 71 -6.65 21.98 1.04
N THR A 72 -6.92 23.28 0.91
CA THR A 72 -8.10 23.76 0.17
C THR A 72 -7.74 24.88 -0.80
N GLY A 73 -8.54 25.07 -1.84
CA GLY A 73 -8.40 26.14 -2.83
C GLY A 73 -6.96 26.28 -3.37
N ASP A 74 -6.49 27.50 -3.50
CA ASP A 74 -5.15 27.81 -4.04
C ASP A 74 -4.01 27.17 -3.24
N THR A 75 -4.19 26.99 -1.93
CA THR A 75 -3.20 26.29 -1.09
C THR A 75 -3.05 24.83 -1.56
N CYS A 76 -4.14 24.15 -1.85
CA CYS A 76 -4.10 22.78 -2.38
C CYS A 76 -3.45 22.75 -3.77
N VAL A 77 -3.88 23.62 -4.68
CA VAL A 77 -3.32 23.73 -6.04
C VAL A 77 -1.80 23.94 -5.99
N ASN A 78 -1.35 24.87 -5.16
CA ASN A 78 0.08 25.19 -5.04
C ASN A 78 0.88 24.07 -4.40
N SER A 79 0.34 23.42 -3.36
CA SER A 79 1.03 22.32 -2.67
C SER A 79 1.20 21.10 -3.59
N VAL A 80 0.16 20.72 -4.32
CA VAL A 80 0.19 19.64 -5.30
C VAL A 80 1.18 19.93 -6.43
N ALA A 81 1.11 21.12 -7.02
CA ALA A 81 2.05 21.54 -8.08
C ALA A 81 3.50 21.53 -7.57
N THR A 82 3.75 22.09 -6.38
CA THR A 82 5.07 22.10 -5.76
C THR A 82 5.59 20.70 -5.50
N ALA A 83 4.77 19.78 -5.00
CA ALA A 83 5.16 18.40 -4.75
C ALA A 83 5.59 17.73 -6.05
N LEU A 84 4.78 17.78 -7.09
CA LEU A 84 5.08 17.18 -8.40
C LEU A 84 6.36 17.77 -9.03
N GLN A 85 6.55 19.08 -8.94
CA GLN A 85 7.75 19.77 -9.43
C GLN A 85 9.01 19.42 -8.62
N ASN A 86 8.86 18.95 -7.37
CA ASN A 86 9.96 18.46 -6.53
C ASN A 86 10.13 16.93 -6.59
N GLY A 87 9.54 16.25 -7.57
CA GLY A 87 9.79 14.84 -7.83
C GLY A 87 8.81 13.86 -7.18
N TYR A 88 7.76 14.33 -6.48
CA TYR A 88 6.65 13.46 -6.12
C TYR A 88 5.95 12.95 -7.38
N ARG A 89 5.47 11.72 -7.29
CA ARG A 89 4.67 11.09 -8.36
C ARG A 89 3.40 10.43 -7.81
N MET A 90 3.02 10.69 -6.55
CA MET A 90 1.79 10.20 -5.95
C MET A 90 1.09 11.31 -5.18
N ILE A 91 -0.23 11.39 -5.33
CA ILE A 91 -1.12 12.33 -4.65
C ILE A 91 -2.23 11.52 -4.00
N ASP A 92 -2.48 11.75 -2.70
CA ASP A 92 -3.60 11.17 -1.96
C ASP A 92 -4.61 12.26 -1.61
N THR A 93 -5.84 12.06 -2.07
CA THR A 93 -7.00 12.89 -1.75
C THR A 93 -8.20 12.04 -1.37
N ALA A 94 -9.37 12.64 -1.18
CA ALA A 94 -10.63 11.97 -0.92
C ALA A 94 -11.82 12.89 -1.20
N TYR A 95 -12.98 12.31 -1.51
CA TYR A 95 -14.26 13.02 -1.61
C TYR A 95 -14.52 13.94 -0.41
N MET A 96 -14.35 13.45 0.83
CA MET A 96 -14.66 14.21 2.03
C MET A 96 -13.70 15.37 2.30
N TYR A 97 -12.57 15.46 1.58
CA TYR A 97 -11.66 16.61 1.72
C TYR A 97 -12.16 17.83 0.96
N HIS A 98 -13.15 17.65 0.08
CA HIS A 98 -13.76 18.70 -0.75
C HIS A 98 -12.75 19.48 -1.60
N ASN A 99 -11.65 18.84 -1.99
CA ASN A 99 -10.54 19.47 -2.70
C ASN A 99 -10.13 18.74 -4.00
N GLU A 100 -10.87 17.72 -4.47
CA GLU A 100 -10.53 16.96 -5.68
C GLU A 100 -10.34 17.87 -6.90
N LYS A 101 -11.18 18.91 -7.06
CA LYS A 101 -11.02 19.90 -8.12
C LYS A 101 -9.69 20.65 -8.03
N SER A 102 -9.32 21.11 -6.83
CA SER A 102 -8.04 21.79 -6.60
C SER A 102 -6.85 20.87 -6.82
N VAL A 103 -6.98 19.57 -6.53
CA VAL A 103 -5.97 18.56 -6.87
C VAL A 103 -5.80 18.45 -8.38
N GLY A 104 -6.87 18.34 -9.15
CA GLY A 104 -6.82 18.32 -10.62
C GLY A 104 -6.17 19.58 -11.22
N GLU A 105 -6.53 20.77 -10.70
CA GLU A 105 -5.90 22.05 -11.07
C GLU A 105 -4.39 22.07 -10.73
N GLY A 106 -3.99 21.49 -9.57
CA GLY A 106 -2.59 21.37 -9.16
C GLY A 106 -1.79 20.42 -10.05
N ILE A 107 -2.39 19.31 -10.47
CA ILE A 107 -1.79 18.40 -11.46
C ILE A 107 -1.51 19.13 -12.76
N LYS A 108 -2.50 19.82 -13.32
CA LYS A 108 -2.32 20.61 -14.54
C LYS A 108 -1.25 21.67 -14.40
N LYS A 109 -1.27 22.41 -13.28
CA LYS A 109 -0.30 23.48 -12.98
C LYS A 109 1.13 22.95 -12.87
N SER A 110 1.33 21.71 -12.46
CA SER A 110 2.66 21.12 -12.28
C SER A 110 3.43 20.95 -13.58
N GLY A 111 2.72 20.75 -14.70
CA GLY A 111 3.27 20.40 -16.00
C GLY A 111 3.80 18.97 -16.11
N VAL A 112 3.62 18.14 -15.09
CA VAL A 112 4.03 16.71 -15.11
C VAL A 112 2.97 15.92 -15.90
N PRO A 113 3.38 15.05 -16.85
CA PRO A 113 2.46 14.21 -17.61
C PRO A 113 1.58 13.33 -16.70
N ARG A 114 0.28 13.19 -17.03
CA ARG A 114 -0.69 12.44 -16.21
C ARG A 114 -0.26 10.98 -15.98
N GLU A 115 0.32 10.36 -16.97
CA GLU A 115 0.78 8.97 -16.95
C GLU A 115 1.95 8.73 -15.98
N GLU A 116 2.66 9.77 -15.57
CA GLU A 116 3.71 9.71 -14.56
C GLU A 116 3.16 9.87 -13.13
N ILE A 117 1.88 10.22 -12.97
CA ILE A 117 1.29 10.57 -11.67
C ILE A 117 0.36 9.47 -11.22
N PHE A 118 0.53 9.00 -9.99
CA PHE A 118 -0.33 8.05 -9.30
C PHE A 118 -1.32 8.81 -8.41
N VAL A 119 -2.61 8.81 -8.79
CA VAL A 119 -3.67 9.54 -8.08
C VAL A 119 -4.51 8.58 -7.27
N ILE A 120 -4.61 8.87 -5.96
CA ILE A 120 -5.47 8.15 -5.00
C ILE A 120 -6.62 9.06 -4.60
N THR A 121 -7.86 8.55 -4.66
CA THR A 121 -9.03 9.17 -4.02
C THR A 121 -9.88 8.13 -3.32
N LYS A 122 -10.93 8.55 -2.58
CA LYS A 122 -11.67 7.68 -1.69
C LYS A 122 -13.17 7.95 -1.75
N LEU A 123 -13.96 6.88 -1.75
CA LEU A 123 -15.41 6.93 -1.52
C LEU A 123 -15.70 6.98 -0.02
N TYR A 124 -16.51 7.93 0.41
CA TYR A 124 -16.97 8.03 1.79
C TYR A 124 -18.25 7.22 2.02
N PRO A 125 -18.55 6.72 3.23
CA PRO A 125 -19.73 5.85 3.47
C PRO A 125 -21.06 6.37 2.96
N ASN A 126 -21.30 7.69 2.96
CA ASN A 126 -22.50 8.29 2.41
C ASN A 126 -22.67 8.15 0.89
N GLN A 127 -21.62 7.74 0.17
CA GLN A 127 -21.61 7.53 -1.27
C GLN A 127 -21.78 6.05 -1.67
N PHE A 128 -21.77 5.11 -0.73
CA PHE A 128 -21.75 3.67 -1.01
C PHE A 128 -23.00 3.17 -1.73
N ASN A 129 -24.14 3.83 -1.54
CA ASN A 129 -25.37 3.47 -2.26
C ASN A 129 -25.32 3.82 -3.75
N ASP A 130 -24.58 4.87 -4.10
CA ASP A 130 -24.48 5.47 -5.43
C ASP A 130 -23.02 5.48 -5.92
N ALA A 131 -22.27 4.40 -5.63
CA ALA A 131 -20.82 4.33 -5.83
C ALA A 131 -20.42 4.56 -7.30
N GLU A 132 -21.15 4.00 -8.28
CA GLU A 132 -20.88 4.23 -9.71
C GLU A 132 -20.95 5.72 -10.07
N LYS A 133 -22.01 6.43 -9.61
CA LYS A 133 -22.15 7.88 -9.82
C LYS A 133 -21.00 8.63 -9.16
N SER A 134 -20.65 8.27 -7.93
CA SER A 134 -19.58 8.92 -7.16
C SER A 134 -18.20 8.72 -7.78
N ILE A 135 -17.93 7.57 -8.40
CA ILE A 135 -16.71 7.32 -9.18
C ILE A 135 -16.62 8.28 -10.38
N ASN A 136 -17.72 8.43 -11.13
CA ASN A 136 -17.74 9.34 -12.28
C ASN A 136 -17.59 10.81 -11.84
N GLU A 137 -18.22 11.22 -10.73
CA GLU A 137 -18.04 12.56 -10.15
C GLU A 137 -16.59 12.82 -9.69
N ALA A 138 -15.89 11.82 -9.15
CA ALA A 138 -14.49 11.95 -8.76
C ALA A 138 -13.59 12.16 -9.98
N LEU A 139 -13.81 11.40 -11.07
CA LEU A 139 -13.10 11.58 -12.34
C LEU A 139 -13.32 12.99 -12.92
N GLU A 140 -14.58 13.47 -12.93
CA GLU A 140 -14.94 14.81 -13.40
C GLU A 140 -14.27 15.90 -12.57
N LYS A 141 -14.32 15.82 -11.23
CA LYS A 141 -13.72 16.83 -10.34
C LYS A 141 -12.21 16.87 -10.46
N LEU A 142 -11.56 15.70 -10.51
CA LEU A 142 -10.11 15.58 -10.70
C LEU A 142 -9.69 15.98 -12.12
N ASP A 143 -10.63 15.98 -13.09
CA ASP A 143 -10.41 16.24 -14.50
C ASP A 143 -9.33 15.30 -15.10
N ILE A 144 -9.51 14.00 -14.87
CA ILE A 144 -8.63 12.91 -15.32
C ILE A 144 -9.43 11.77 -15.94
N ASP A 145 -8.82 11.02 -16.86
CA ASP A 145 -9.49 9.92 -17.58
C ASP A 145 -9.60 8.64 -16.73
N TYR A 146 -8.69 8.44 -15.78
CA TYR A 146 -8.65 7.27 -14.90
C TYR A 146 -8.08 7.63 -13.54
N ILE A 147 -8.47 6.85 -12.51
CA ILE A 147 -7.94 6.88 -11.14
C ILE A 147 -6.97 5.72 -10.98
N ASP A 148 -5.76 5.96 -10.44
CA ASP A 148 -4.77 4.90 -10.24
C ASP A 148 -5.14 3.98 -9.08
N LEU A 149 -5.66 4.54 -7.98
CA LEU A 149 -6.14 3.77 -6.84
C LEU A 149 -7.35 4.45 -6.20
N MET A 150 -8.44 3.70 -6.04
CA MET A 150 -9.60 4.16 -5.29
C MET A 150 -9.79 3.33 -4.03
N LEU A 151 -10.06 4.00 -2.91
CA LEU A 151 -10.27 3.34 -1.61
C LEU A 151 -11.72 3.51 -1.13
N LEU A 152 -12.26 2.52 -0.43
CA LEU A 152 -13.32 2.80 0.53
C LEU A 152 -12.70 3.48 1.74
N HIS A 153 -13.20 4.67 2.12
CA HIS A 153 -12.58 5.54 3.12
C HIS A 153 -12.70 5.00 4.54
N HIS A 154 -13.84 4.39 4.87
CA HIS A 154 -14.14 3.75 6.15
C HIS A 154 -15.04 2.54 5.93
N PRO A 155 -15.05 1.55 6.84
CA PRO A 155 -16.12 0.55 6.91
C PRO A 155 -17.48 1.23 7.05
N GLY A 156 -18.51 0.67 6.45
CA GLY A 156 -19.86 1.22 6.56
C GLY A 156 -20.94 0.37 5.94
N ALA A 157 -22.18 0.75 6.14
CA ALA A 157 -23.30 0.06 5.50
C ALA A 157 -23.15 0.09 3.99
N ASN A 158 -23.32 -1.07 3.33
CA ASN A 158 -23.19 -1.25 1.88
C ASN A 158 -21.76 -1.12 1.30
N ASP A 159 -20.73 -1.23 2.13
CA ASP A 159 -19.32 -1.22 1.72
C ASP A 159 -19.00 -2.30 0.68
N VAL A 160 -19.46 -3.55 0.90
CA VAL A 160 -19.32 -4.65 -0.09
C VAL A 160 -20.01 -4.31 -1.42
N LYS A 161 -21.19 -3.67 -1.38
CA LYS A 161 -21.88 -3.22 -2.60
C LYS A 161 -21.06 -2.17 -3.34
N ALA A 162 -20.56 -1.17 -2.62
CA ALA A 162 -19.72 -0.11 -3.18
C ALA A 162 -18.42 -0.67 -3.76
N TYR A 163 -17.80 -1.62 -3.07
CA TYR A 163 -16.58 -2.27 -3.57
C TYR A 163 -16.82 -3.05 -4.88
N LYS A 164 -17.95 -3.72 -5.02
CA LYS A 164 -18.34 -4.39 -6.27
C LYS A 164 -18.54 -3.42 -7.44
N GLU A 165 -19.04 -2.20 -7.18
CA GLU A 165 -19.06 -1.15 -8.20
C GLU A 165 -17.65 -0.66 -8.56
N MET A 166 -16.73 -0.58 -7.57
CA MET A 166 -15.31 -0.30 -7.85
C MET A 166 -14.68 -1.43 -8.67
N GLU A 167 -14.97 -2.71 -8.38
CA GLU A 167 -14.52 -3.84 -9.19
C GLU A 167 -15.05 -3.76 -10.65
N LYS A 168 -16.27 -3.28 -10.85
CA LYS A 168 -16.85 -3.01 -12.19
C LYS A 168 -16.07 -1.89 -12.87
N ALA A 169 -15.80 -0.79 -12.18
CA ALA A 169 -15.05 0.34 -12.69
C ALA A 169 -13.58 -0.03 -13.06
N VAL A 170 -12.98 -1.01 -12.37
CA VAL A 170 -11.69 -1.60 -12.78
C VAL A 170 -11.81 -2.30 -14.13
N ARG A 171 -12.84 -3.12 -14.32
CA ARG A 171 -13.08 -3.81 -15.60
C ARG A 171 -13.38 -2.84 -16.75
N GLU A 172 -13.95 -1.68 -16.44
CA GLU A 172 -14.23 -0.60 -17.40
C GLU A 172 -13.01 0.31 -17.68
N GLY A 173 -11.91 0.12 -16.96
CA GLY A 173 -10.67 0.91 -17.10
C GLY A 173 -10.74 2.31 -16.47
N LYS A 174 -11.79 2.63 -15.72
CA LYS A 174 -11.93 3.89 -14.97
C LYS A 174 -11.02 3.96 -13.74
N ILE A 175 -10.73 2.80 -13.16
CA ILE A 175 -9.87 2.64 -11.98
C ILE A 175 -8.84 1.55 -12.30
N ARG A 176 -7.56 1.77 -11.93
CA ARG A 176 -6.49 0.78 -12.11
C ARG A 176 -6.36 -0.19 -10.95
N SER A 177 -6.52 0.31 -9.74
CA SER A 177 -6.40 -0.47 -8.49
C SER A 177 -7.45 -0.04 -7.50
N ILE A 178 -7.88 -0.95 -6.63
CA ILE A 178 -8.86 -0.68 -5.57
C ILE A 178 -8.32 -1.14 -4.21
N GLY A 179 -8.77 -0.49 -3.15
CA GLY A 179 -8.30 -0.77 -1.79
C GLY A 179 -9.24 -0.25 -0.71
N LEU A 180 -8.73 -0.22 0.51
CA LEU A 180 -9.48 0.07 1.72
C LEU A 180 -8.74 1.10 2.57
N SER A 181 -9.45 1.84 3.43
CA SER A 181 -8.86 2.73 4.43
C SER A 181 -9.62 2.60 5.75
N ASN A 182 -8.87 2.49 6.85
CA ASN A 182 -9.41 2.24 8.20
C ASN A 182 -10.06 0.85 8.38
N TRP A 183 -9.51 -0.16 7.70
CA TRP A 183 -9.84 -1.57 7.93
C TRP A 183 -8.75 -2.24 8.76
N TYR A 184 -9.17 -2.89 9.85
CA TYR A 184 -8.34 -3.65 10.75
C TYR A 184 -8.63 -5.15 10.60
N ILE A 185 -7.98 -6.01 11.37
CA ILE A 185 -8.05 -7.48 11.20
C ILE A 185 -9.50 -7.98 11.15
N LYS A 186 -10.32 -7.57 12.10
CA LYS A 186 -11.72 -8.03 12.22
C LYS A 186 -12.57 -7.61 11.01
N GLU A 187 -12.44 -6.37 10.58
CA GLU A 187 -13.14 -5.85 9.41
C GLU A 187 -12.68 -6.58 8.14
N LEU A 188 -11.37 -6.78 7.98
CA LEU A 188 -10.80 -7.50 6.84
C LEU A 188 -11.26 -8.97 6.78
N GLU A 189 -11.26 -9.69 7.90
CA GLU A 189 -11.74 -11.08 7.96
C GLU A 189 -13.20 -11.22 7.53
N SER A 190 -14.02 -10.25 7.90
CA SER A 190 -15.44 -10.21 7.51
C SER A 190 -15.64 -9.81 6.04
N PHE A 191 -14.84 -8.89 5.53
CA PHE A 191 -15.02 -8.25 4.23
C PHE A 191 -14.44 -9.07 3.07
N LEU A 192 -13.19 -9.55 3.20
CA LEU A 192 -12.46 -10.19 2.11
C LEU A 192 -13.16 -11.42 1.49
N PRO A 193 -13.91 -12.27 2.23
CA PRO A 193 -14.64 -13.39 1.63
C PRO A 193 -15.80 -12.99 0.71
N GLN A 194 -16.21 -11.70 0.72
CA GLN A 194 -17.40 -11.21 0.01
C GLN A 194 -17.08 -10.51 -1.32
N ILE A 195 -15.80 -10.35 -1.65
CA ILE A 195 -15.30 -9.60 -2.80
C ILE A 195 -14.57 -10.51 -3.79
N THR A 196 -14.31 -10.02 -5.00
CA THR A 196 -13.66 -10.78 -6.08
C THR A 196 -12.24 -10.30 -6.35
N ILE A 197 -12.02 -8.99 -6.36
CA ILE A 197 -10.70 -8.38 -6.56
C ILE A 197 -10.11 -8.06 -5.19
N MET A 198 -8.97 -8.69 -4.87
CA MET A 198 -8.26 -8.42 -3.62
C MET A 198 -7.85 -6.94 -3.53
N PRO A 199 -8.00 -6.27 -2.36
CA PRO A 199 -7.48 -4.92 -2.19
C PRO A 199 -5.99 -4.86 -2.51
N ALA A 200 -5.57 -3.85 -3.27
CA ALA A 200 -4.17 -3.63 -3.57
C ALA A 200 -3.43 -2.93 -2.41
N LEU A 201 -4.19 -2.18 -1.61
CA LEU A 201 -3.66 -1.38 -0.51
C LEU A 201 -4.69 -1.26 0.62
N VAL A 202 -4.19 -1.22 1.86
CA VAL A 202 -4.94 -0.76 3.04
C VAL A 202 -4.21 0.44 3.63
N GLN A 203 -4.96 1.54 3.81
CA GLN A 203 -4.45 2.79 4.37
C GLN A 203 -4.99 2.98 5.80
N ASN A 204 -4.11 2.95 6.80
CA ASN A 204 -4.45 3.10 8.21
C ASN A 204 -3.63 4.21 8.88
N GLU A 205 -4.04 4.64 10.08
CA GLU A 205 -3.23 5.50 10.93
C GLU A 205 -1.98 4.75 11.37
N ILE A 206 -0.79 5.30 11.09
CA ILE A 206 0.48 4.73 11.51
C ILE A 206 1.45 5.87 11.78
N HIS A 207 2.04 5.89 12.98
CA HIS A 207 3.10 6.81 13.40
C HIS A 207 3.81 6.22 14.64
N PRO A 208 4.95 6.75 15.11
CA PRO A 208 5.72 6.16 16.21
C PRO A 208 4.96 5.89 17.52
N TYR A 209 3.86 6.60 17.80
CA TYR A 209 3.03 6.38 18.98
C TYR A 209 1.84 5.43 18.75
N TYR A 210 1.57 5.09 17.48
CA TYR A 210 0.57 4.11 17.06
C TYR A 210 1.12 3.31 15.88
N GLN A 211 1.76 2.17 16.17
CA GLN A 211 2.56 1.43 15.20
C GLN A 211 1.83 0.27 14.51
N ASP A 212 0.65 -0.07 15.01
CA ASP A 212 -0.23 -1.10 14.42
C ASP A 212 0.48 -2.46 14.20
N ASN A 213 1.27 -2.87 15.19
CA ASN A 213 2.27 -3.94 15.09
C ASN A 213 1.70 -5.34 14.75
N GLU A 214 0.41 -5.58 14.98
CA GLU A 214 -0.28 -6.82 14.60
C GLU A 214 -0.95 -6.70 13.22
N VAL A 215 -1.47 -5.52 12.91
CA VAL A 215 -2.28 -5.27 11.71
C VAL A 215 -1.41 -5.17 10.46
N ILE A 216 -0.26 -4.49 10.55
CA ILE A 216 0.67 -4.34 9.41
C ILE A 216 1.12 -5.72 8.88
N PRO A 217 1.70 -6.62 9.69
CA PRO A 217 2.12 -7.94 9.20
C PRO A 217 0.95 -8.80 8.69
N TYR A 218 -0.23 -8.66 9.30
CA TYR A 218 -1.43 -9.36 8.85
C TYR A 218 -1.84 -8.94 7.43
N ILE A 219 -1.83 -7.64 7.14
CA ILE A 219 -2.17 -7.09 5.82
C ILE A 219 -1.10 -7.49 4.79
N GLN A 220 0.18 -7.27 5.13
CA GLN A 220 1.32 -7.60 4.26
C GLN A 220 1.37 -9.10 3.94
N GLY A 221 1.10 -9.97 4.93
CA GLY A 221 1.01 -11.42 4.73
C GLY A 221 -0.09 -11.89 3.77
N LYS A 222 -1.03 -11.00 3.39
CA LYS A 222 -2.02 -11.23 2.34
C LYS A 222 -1.61 -10.70 0.96
N GLY A 223 -0.40 -10.16 0.83
CA GLY A 223 0.08 -9.53 -0.40
C GLY A 223 -0.60 -8.17 -0.66
N ILE A 224 -1.00 -7.47 0.39
CA ILE A 224 -1.65 -6.15 0.35
C ILE A 224 -0.67 -5.11 0.89
N VAL A 225 -0.46 -4.03 0.14
CA VAL A 225 0.42 -2.92 0.57
C VAL A 225 -0.23 -2.14 1.71
N VAL A 226 0.58 -1.70 2.67
CA VAL A 226 0.15 -0.83 3.78
C VAL A 226 0.59 0.60 3.51
N GLN A 227 -0.30 1.55 3.76
CA GLN A 227 0.00 2.98 3.66
C GLN A 227 -0.40 3.70 4.95
N ALA A 228 0.51 4.56 5.44
CA ALA A 228 0.29 5.38 6.63
C ALA A 228 -0.39 6.70 6.28
N TRP A 229 -1.57 6.97 6.84
CA TRP A 229 -2.06 8.32 6.99
C TRP A 229 -1.65 8.87 8.37
N TYR A 230 -1.48 10.17 8.49
CA TYR A 230 -0.89 10.83 9.66
C TYR A 230 0.51 10.32 10.07
N PRO A 231 1.43 10.02 9.14
CA PRO A 231 2.75 9.51 9.52
C PRO A 231 3.49 10.44 10.48
N LEU A 232 3.18 11.73 10.47
CA LEU A 232 3.77 12.76 11.36
C LEU A 232 2.85 13.13 12.54
N GLY A 233 1.91 12.24 12.93
CA GLY A 233 1.07 12.40 14.11
C GLY A 233 -0.23 13.17 13.93
N GLY A 234 -0.46 13.80 12.78
CA GLY A 234 -1.72 14.45 12.46
C GLY A 234 -2.04 15.73 13.25
N ARG A 235 -3.32 16.16 13.16
CA ARG A 235 -3.77 17.41 13.78
C ARG A 235 -3.69 17.38 15.30
N GLY A 236 -3.04 18.42 15.88
CA GLY A 236 -2.92 18.58 17.33
C GLY A 236 -1.76 17.80 17.95
N HIS A 237 -1.31 16.69 17.35
CA HIS A 237 -0.29 15.81 17.91
C HIS A 237 1.09 15.94 17.24
N GLN A 238 1.15 16.51 16.04
CA GLN A 238 2.40 16.67 15.29
C GLN A 238 3.50 17.38 16.11
N LYS A 239 3.15 18.41 16.90
CA LYS A 239 4.13 19.15 17.69
C LYS A 239 4.76 18.27 18.78
N GLU A 240 4.00 17.39 19.42
CA GLU A 240 4.51 16.45 20.42
C GLU A 240 5.46 15.46 19.76
N LEU A 241 5.01 14.80 18.72
CA LEU A 241 5.78 13.77 17.99
C LEU A 241 7.10 14.33 17.44
N LEU A 242 7.07 15.48 16.78
CA LEU A 242 8.27 16.13 16.23
C LEU A 242 9.22 16.68 17.33
N ASN A 243 8.79 16.76 18.58
CA ASN A 243 9.60 17.15 19.72
C ASN A 243 10.03 15.98 20.61
N ASP A 244 9.71 14.74 20.24
CA ASP A 244 10.14 13.56 20.98
C ASP A 244 11.66 13.51 21.08
N LYS A 245 12.16 13.15 22.29
CA LYS A 245 13.60 13.18 22.60
C LYS A 245 14.37 12.09 21.84
N VAL A 246 13.78 10.89 21.74
CA VAL A 246 14.40 9.76 21.03
C VAL A 246 14.52 10.07 19.54
N LEU A 247 13.43 10.56 18.93
CA LEU A 247 13.43 10.94 17.53
C LEU A 247 14.40 12.08 17.23
N LYS A 248 14.53 13.07 18.13
CA LYS A 248 15.51 14.17 17.99
C LYS A 248 16.96 13.69 18.09
N GLU A 249 17.26 12.75 18.99
CA GLU A 249 18.60 12.16 19.10
C GLU A 249 18.98 11.45 17.78
N ILE A 250 18.08 10.62 17.26
CA ILE A 250 18.30 9.94 15.98
C ILE A 250 18.45 10.94 14.84
N ALA A 251 17.61 11.96 14.80
CA ALA A 251 17.67 13.02 13.77
C ALA A 251 19.03 13.75 13.76
N GLN A 252 19.58 14.06 14.92
CA GLN A 252 20.91 14.66 15.07
C GLN A 252 22.01 13.76 14.51
N ASN A 253 21.96 12.44 14.81
CA ASN A 253 22.96 11.47 14.33
C ASN A 253 23.03 11.38 12.81
N HIS A 254 21.88 11.51 12.15
CA HIS A 254 21.76 11.45 10.69
C HIS A 254 21.87 12.81 10.00
N ASN A 255 21.95 13.91 10.75
CA ASN A 255 21.84 15.28 10.22
C ASN A 255 20.58 15.47 9.36
N LYS A 256 19.46 14.94 9.87
CA LYS A 256 18.13 14.96 9.24
C LYS A 256 17.10 15.60 10.19
N SER A 257 15.94 15.97 9.67
CA SER A 257 14.83 16.38 10.53
C SER A 257 14.11 15.18 11.13
N VAL A 258 13.39 15.40 12.23
CA VAL A 258 12.56 14.38 12.87
C VAL A 258 11.49 13.85 11.88
N ALA A 259 10.93 14.70 11.02
CA ALA A 259 10.00 14.29 9.99
C ALA A 259 10.65 13.27 9.03
N GLN A 260 11.87 13.53 8.57
CA GLN A 260 12.60 12.60 7.70
C GLN A 260 12.90 11.26 8.40
N ILE A 261 13.22 11.27 9.69
CA ILE A 261 13.43 10.03 10.48
C ILE A 261 12.16 9.18 10.52
N ILE A 262 11.02 9.79 10.83
CA ILE A 262 9.73 9.08 10.91
C ILE A 262 9.36 8.49 9.54
N LEU A 263 9.43 9.29 8.48
CA LEU A 263 9.10 8.83 7.14
C LEU A 263 10.05 7.71 6.66
N ARG A 264 11.35 7.78 7.01
CA ARG A 264 12.30 6.73 6.71
C ARG A 264 12.02 5.45 7.51
N TRP A 265 11.62 5.57 8.77
CA TRP A 265 11.22 4.46 9.61
C TRP A 265 10.04 3.69 9.01
N ASP A 266 8.98 4.40 8.56
CA ASP A 266 7.86 3.78 7.86
C ASP A 266 8.30 3.02 6.60
N ILE A 267 9.13 3.66 5.75
CA ILE A 267 9.66 3.03 4.54
C ILE A 267 10.46 1.76 4.85
N GLN A 268 11.24 1.72 5.94
CA GLN A 268 11.99 0.54 6.36
C GLN A 268 11.09 -0.58 6.96
N LYS A 269 9.85 -0.25 7.34
CA LYS A 269 8.79 -1.22 7.68
C LYS A 269 7.96 -1.65 6.45
N GLU A 270 8.35 -1.23 5.24
CA GLU A 270 7.59 -1.42 4.01
C GLU A 270 6.16 -0.83 4.11
N VAL A 271 6.07 0.35 4.71
CA VAL A 271 4.85 1.17 4.81
C VAL A 271 5.01 2.40 3.93
N VAL A 272 4.07 2.61 3.02
CA VAL A 272 3.99 3.77 2.13
C VAL A 272 3.57 5.01 2.92
N VAL A 273 4.13 6.18 2.64
CA VAL A 273 3.85 7.40 3.40
C VAL A 273 3.27 8.52 2.55
N ILE A 274 2.34 9.29 3.13
CA ILE A 274 1.69 10.42 2.48
C ILE A 274 1.70 11.68 3.38
N PRO A 275 2.89 12.20 3.74
CA PRO A 275 2.95 13.43 4.52
C PRO A 275 2.29 14.61 3.78
N GLY A 276 1.41 15.34 4.46
CA GLY A 276 0.78 16.56 3.94
C GLY A 276 1.53 17.81 4.40
N SER A 277 1.67 18.80 3.51
CA SER A 277 2.18 20.12 3.86
C SER A 277 1.77 21.20 2.84
N SER A 278 1.57 22.42 3.33
CA SER A 278 1.45 23.64 2.50
C SER A 278 2.75 24.42 2.42
N ASN A 279 3.78 24.05 3.19
CA ASN A 279 5.08 24.70 3.18
C ASN A 279 6.00 24.05 2.12
N PRO A 280 6.44 24.79 1.08
CA PRO A 280 7.30 24.25 0.02
C PRO A 280 8.61 23.65 0.54
N ALA A 281 9.18 24.20 1.64
CA ALA A 281 10.40 23.65 2.24
C ALA A 281 10.16 22.28 2.85
N HIS A 282 9.06 22.08 3.58
CA HIS A 282 8.70 20.79 4.13
C HIS A 282 8.34 19.76 3.03
N ILE A 283 7.65 20.19 1.96
CA ILE A 283 7.36 19.32 0.82
C ILE A 283 8.68 18.78 0.22
N LYS A 284 9.65 19.65 0.00
CA LYS A 284 10.96 19.26 -0.53
C LYS A 284 11.74 18.36 0.44
N GLU A 285 11.67 18.66 1.73
CA GLU A 285 12.36 17.91 2.79
C GLU A 285 11.79 16.47 2.93
N ASN A 286 10.46 16.34 2.95
CA ASN A 286 9.79 15.06 3.19
C ASN A 286 10.08 13.98 2.13
N ILE A 287 10.48 14.34 0.91
CA ILE A 287 10.87 13.37 -0.13
C ILE A 287 12.37 13.04 -0.10
N ASP A 288 13.20 13.81 0.62
CA ASP A 288 14.65 13.57 0.74
C ASP A 288 14.97 12.57 1.87
N ILE A 289 14.47 11.35 1.73
CA ILE A 289 14.54 10.27 2.74
C ILE A 289 15.19 8.98 2.22
N PHE A 290 15.76 9.01 1.01
CA PHE A 290 16.34 7.82 0.38
C PHE A 290 17.87 7.76 0.44
N ASN A 291 18.53 8.77 0.98
CA ASN A 291 19.99 8.92 1.04
C ASN A 291 20.60 8.57 2.41
N PHE A 292 19.83 7.98 3.31
CA PHE A 292 20.28 7.45 4.60
C PHE A 292 19.44 6.24 5.00
N GLU A 293 19.90 5.49 6.01
CA GLU A 293 19.22 4.32 6.55
C GLU A 293 19.31 4.34 8.07
N LEU A 294 18.20 3.99 8.74
CA LEU A 294 18.16 3.79 10.18
C LEU A 294 18.74 2.42 10.53
N THR A 295 19.59 2.39 11.52
CA THR A 295 20.16 1.15 12.05
C THR A 295 19.10 0.31 12.77
N ALA A 296 19.35 -0.99 12.93
CA ALA A 296 18.46 -1.87 13.68
C ALA A 296 18.21 -1.38 15.12
N GLU A 297 19.23 -0.77 15.77
CA GLU A 297 19.11 -0.19 17.11
C GLU A 297 18.16 1.04 17.09
N GLU A 298 18.29 1.92 16.10
CA GLU A 298 17.41 3.09 15.95
C GLU A 298 15.98 2.67 15.64
N MET A 299 15.77 1.68 14.77
CA MET A 299 14.45 1.10 14.51
C MET A 299 13.84 0.54 15.81
N GLN A 300 14.62 -0.13 16.66
CA GLN A 300 14.15 -0.64 17.95
C GLN A 300 13.84 0.48 18.94
N LYS A 301 14.65 1.56 18.98
CA LYS A 301 14.36 2.75 19.79
C LYS A 301 13.02 3.37 19.38
N ILE A 302 12.76 3.52 18.08
CA ILE A 302 11.48 4.03 17.59
C ILE A 302 10.34 3.06 17.92
N ALA A 303 10.56 1.74 17.78
CA ALA A 303 9.57 0.73 18.16
C ALA A 303 9.16 0.83 19.65
N SER A 304 10.10 1.23 20.54
CA SER A 304 9.81 1.42 21.96
C SER A 304 8.93 2.65 22.28
N LEU A 305 8.66 3.51 21.29
CA LEU A 305 7.77 4.68 21.44
C LEU A 305 6.31 4.31 21.32
N GLU A 306 5.96 3.06 20.98
CA GLU A 306 4.58 2.59 20.90
C GLU A 306 3.80 2.89 22.18
N ARG A 307 2.63 3.53 22.02
CA ARG A 307 1.73 3.90 23.13
C ARG A 307 0.31 3.38 22.92
N ASN A 308 0.03 2.77 21.75
CA ASN A 308 -1.32 2.47 21.29
C ASN A 308 -2.23 3.72 21.28
N GLU A 309 -1.64 4.87 20.94
CA GLU A 309 -2.25 6.19 21.00
C GLU A 309 -2.71 6.60 19.61
N LYS A 310 -3.95 6.25 19.29
CA LYS A 310 -4.61 6.65 18.05
C LYS A 310 -5.04 8.12 18.15
N HIS A 311 -4.70 8.93 17.15
CA HIS A 311 -4.95 10.37 17.15
C HIS A 311 -6.25 10.76 16.45
N ASP A 312 -6.87 9.84 15.75
CA ASP A 312 -8.20 10.03 15.18
C ASP A 312 -9.18 9.01 15.75
N TRP A 313 -10.43 9.36 15.81
CA TRP A 313 -11.48 8.57 16.47
C TRP A 313 -12.19 7.57 15.53
N TYR A 314 -11.70 7.38 14.31
CA TYR A 314 -12.23 6.42 13.34
C TYR A 314 -11.86 4.96 13.66
#